data_97070a6518911746ef40d5ccfe8d5bdb
#
_entry.id   97070a6518911746ef40d5ccfe8d5bdb
#
_cell.length_a   1.000
_cell.length_b   1.000
_cell.length_c   1.000
_cell.angle_alpha   90.00
_cell.angle_beta   90.00
_cell.angle_gamma   90.00
#
_symmetry.space_group_name_H-M   'P 1'
#
loop_
_entity.id
_entity.type
_entity.pdbx_description
1 polymer ?
#
loop_
_entity_poly.entity_id
_entity_poly.type
_entity_poly.pdbx_seq_one_letter_code
_entity_poly.pdbx_strand_id
1 'polypeptide(L)'
;DFRLRAEKRLADIPDTTFRSLALRELDASAFLTLFTWLGRLQDAGLPVSSDPDYNRFMQECDVDNPGYMANGLIDYYFSWCCQCRQENGGKDAWQYTLSLVAGKIADLQIREKVYMNILTEFFAGEDADGEAEAVFTRGMDLLREAENQEALRKQYGIFKKLRPGADAVECELED
;
A
#
# COMPACT_ATOMS: atom_id res chain seq x y z
N ASP A 1 4.03 -13.81 -24.69
CA ASP A 1 4.85 -13.55 -23.52
C ASP A 1 5.73 -12.31 -23.73
N PHE A 2 5.30 -11.20 -23.15
CA PHE A 2 5.94 -9.90 -23.32
C PHE A 2 7.33 -9.86 -22.62
N ARG A 3 7.44 -10.45 -21.45
CA ARG A 3 8.67 -10.50 -20.67
C ARG A 3 9.79 -11.26 -21.42
N LEU A 4 9.51 -12.43 -21.94
CA LEU A 4 10.47 -13.22 -22.73
C LEU A 4 10.98 -12.47 -23.98
N ARG A 5 10.12 -11.67 -24.63
CA ARG A 5 10.55 -10.84 -25.76
C ARG A 5 11.44 -9.70 -25.33
N ALA A 6 11.16 -9.09 -24.18
CA ALA A 6 11.97 -8.03 -23.62
C ALA A 6 13.33 -8.56 -23.15
N GLU A 7 13.37 -9.69 -22.46
CA GLU A 7 14.61 -10.35 -22.04
C GLU A 7 15.52 -10.66 -23.23
N LYS A 8 14.95 -11.18 -24.32
CA LYS A 8 15.72 -11.42 -25.57
C LYS A 8 16.30 -10.15 -26.18
N ARG A 9 15.53 -9.05 -26.18
CA ARG A 9 16.00 -7.75 -26.73
C ARG A 9 17.07 -7.10 -25.84
N LEU A 10 16.98 -7.30 -24.54
CA LEU A 10 17.92 -6.76 -23.57
C LEU A 10 19.19 -7.62 -23.47
N ALA A 11 19.18 -8.88 -23.92
CA ALA A 11 20.31 -9.80 -23.83
C ALA A 11 21.57 -9.27 -24.54
N ASP A 12 21.39 -8.53 -25.64
CA ASP A 12 22.50 -7.97 -26.43
C ASP A 12 23.07 -6.66 -25.86
N ILE A 13 22.48 -6.11 -24.80
CA ILE A 13 22.96 -4.90 -24.14
C ILE A 13 24.06 -5.26 -23.16
N PRO A 14 25.31 -4.73 -23.31
CA PRO A 14 26.43 -5.11 -22.46
C PRO A 14 26.28 -4.69 -21.00
N ASP A 15 25.60 -3.57 -20.76
CA ASP A 15 25.40 -3.01 -19.42
C ASP A 15 24.39 -3.83 -18.61
N THR A 16 24.92 -4.59 -17.64
CA THR A 16 24.14 -5.46 -16.77
C THR A 16 23.24 -4.66 -15.82
N THR A 17 23.67 -3.46 -15.39
CA THR A 17 22.89 -2.59 -14.52
C THR A 17 21.68 -2.05 -15.27
N PHE A 18 21.91 -1.56 -16.49
CA PHE A 18 20.81 -1.10 -17.34
C PHE A 18 19.80 -2.22 -17.63
N ARG A 19 20.28 -3.44 -17.96
CA ARG A 19 19.40 -4.60 -18.20
C ARG A 19 18.52 -4.89 -16.98
N SER A 20 19.13 -4.90 -15.79
CA SER A 20 18.42 -5.15 -14.54
C SER A 20 17.34 -4.08 -14.28
N LEU A 21 17.68 -2.80 -14.46
CA LEU A 21 16.72 -1.70 -14.30
C LEU A 21 15.59 -1.78 -15.32
N ALA A 22 15.92 -2.03 -16.60
CA ALA A 22 14.90 -2.14 -17.65
C ALA A 22 13.94 -3.30 -17.42
N LEU A 23 14.40 -4.45 -16.94
CA LEU A 23 13.53 -5.58 -16.58
C LEU A 23 12.62 -5.24 -15.38
N ARG A 24 13.16 -4.54 -14.37
CA ARG A 24 12.35 -4.06 -13.23
C ARG A 24 11.25 -3.09 -13.65
N GLU A 25 11.56 -2.15 -14.53
CA GLU A 25 10.56 -1.21 -15.07
C GLU A 25 9.49 -1.92 -15.89
N LEU A 26 9.86 -2.96 -16.64
CA LEU A 26 8.91 -3.76 -17.39
C LEU A 26 8.00 -4.58 -16.48
N ASP A 27 8.54 -5.17 -15.43
CA ASP A 27 7.77 -5.86 -14.40
C ASP A 27 6.82 -4.87 -13.70
N ALA A 28 7.32 -3.69 -13.31
CA ALA A 28 6.51 -2.64 -12.70
C ALA A 28 5.37 -2.18 -13.62
N SER A 29 5.62 -2.00 -14.91
CA SER A 29 4.58 -1.61 -15.88
C SER A 29 3.52 -2.70 -16.08
N ALA A 30 3.93 -3.97 -16.08
CA ALA A 30 3.00 -5.10 -16.14
C ALA A 30 2.12 -5.17 -14.89
N PHE A 31 2.71 -4.95 -13.71
CA PHE A 31 2.01 -4.84 -12.45
C PHE A 31 0.98 -3.71 -12.46
N LEU A 32 1.38 -2.51 -12.87
CA LEU A 32 0.47 -1.37 -12.94
C LEU A 32 -0.75 -1.65 -13.82
N THR A 33 -0.55 -2.36 -14.94
CA THR A 33 -1.66 -2.77 -15.82
C THR A 33 -2.61 -3.75 -15.12
N LEU A 34 -2.08 -4.68 -14.32
CA LEU A 34 -2.89 -5.62 -13.55
C LEU A 34 -3.64 -4.92 -12.41
N PHE A 35 -3.03 -3.93 -11.78
CA PHE A 35 -3.72 -3.14 -10.74
C PHE A 35 -4.85 -2.26 -11.29
N THR A 36 -4.70 -1.69 -12.48
CA THR A 36 -5.82 -1.01 -13.14
C THR A 36 -6.98 -1.95 -13.46
N TRP A 37 -6.69 -3.23 -13.65
CA TRP A 37 -7.72 -4.26 -13.77
C TRP A 37 -8.48 -4.48 -12.46
N LEU A 38 -7.80 -4.39 -11.32
CA LEU A 38 -8.42 -4.48 -10.00
C LEU A 38 -9.50 -3.42 -9.80
N GLY A 39 -9.19 -2.16 -10.11
CA GLY A 39 -10.19 -1.08 -10.05
C GLY A 39 -11.42 -1.37 -10.90
N ARG A 40 -11.24 -1.98 -12.07
CA ARG A 40 -12.37 -2.39 -12.92
C ARG A 40 -13.22 -3.51 -12.33
N LEU A 41 -12.62 -4.45 -11.60
CA LEU A 41 -13.38 -5.48 -10.89
C LEU A 41 -14.22 -4.87 -9.77
N GLN A 42 -13.66 -3.92 -9.04
CA GLN A 42 -14.35 -3.16 -7.99
C GLN A 42 -15.51 -2.33 -8.57
N ASP A 43 -15.27 -1.60 -9.65
CA ASP A 43 -16.30 -0.83 -10.36
C ASP A 43 -17.45 -1.72 -10.88
N ALA A 44 -17.14 -2.96 -11.21
CA ALA A 44 -18.10 -3.98 -11.61
C ALA A 44 -18.81 -4.67 -10.42
N GLY A 45 -18.45 -4.31 -9.17
CA GLY A 45 -18.98 -4.94 -7.97
C GLY A 45 -18.54 -6.41 -7.78
N LEU A 46 -17.43 -6.79 -8.40
CA LEU A 46 -16.87 -8.14 -8.27
C LEU A 46 -15.83 -8.19 -7.16
N PRO A 47 -15.85 -9.23 -6.31
CA PRO A 47 -14.83 -9.39 -5.27
C PRO A 47 -13.43 -9.48 -5.87
N VAL A 48 -12.47 -8.79 -5.26
CA VAL A 48 -11.07 -8.80 -5.69
C VAL A 48 -10.47 -10.19 -5.60
N SER A 49 -10.91 -10.98 -4.61
CA SER A 49 -10.48 -12.35 -4.37
C SER A 49 -11.11 -13.38 -5.33
N SER A 50 -11.98 -12.96 -6.26
CA SER A 50 -12.72 -13.89 -7.13
C SER A 50 -11.90 -14.49 -8.28
N ASP A 51 -10.75 -13.90 -8.63
CA ASP A 51 -9.87 -14.39 -9.70
C ASP A 51 -8.68 -15.17 -9.11
N PRO A 52 -8.64 -16.52 -9.25
CA PRO A 52 -7.58 -17.33 -8.70
C PRO A 52 -6.20 -17.07 -9.33
N ASP A 53 -6.14 -16.72 -10.61
CA ASP A 53 -4.88 -16.45 -11.30
C ASP A 53 -4.30 -15.11 -10.85
N TYR A 54 -5.15 -14.11 -10.67
CA TYR A 54 -4.77 -12.84 -10.09
C TYR A 54 -4.26 -12.99 -8.65
N ASN A 55 -4.98 -13.72 -7.81
CA ASN A 55 -4.58 -13.97 -6.41
C ASN A 55 -3.23 -14.68 -6.33
N ARG A 56 -3.00 -15.69 -7.18
CA ARG A 56 -1.71 -16.38 -7.24
C ARG A 56 -0.59 -15.42 -7.63
N PHE A 57 -0.81 -14.61 -8.65
CA PHE A 57 0.15 -13.59 -9.08
C PHE A 57 0.50 -12.62 -7.95
N MET A 58 -0.48 -12.12 -7.22
CA MET A 58 -0.25 -11.20 -6.09
C MET A 58 0.50 -11.87 -4.94
N GLN A 59 0.23 -13.15 -4.65
CA GLN A 59 0.95 -13.90 -3.63
C GLN A 59 2.42 -14.14 -3.98
N GLU A 60 2.73 -14.31 -5.26
CA GLU A 60 4.07 -14.54 -5.80
C GLU A 60 4.86 -13.22 -6.02
N CYS A 61 4.22 -12.07 -5.83
CA CYS A 61 4.84 -10.76 -6.02
C CYS A 61 5.99 -10.53 -5.03
N ASP A 62 7.18 -10.24 -5.55
CA ASP A 62 8.32 -9.80 -4.76
C ASP A 62 8.21 -8.30 -4.48
N VAL A 63 7.56 -7.95 -3.37
CA VAL A 63 7.37 -6.56 -2.96
C VAL A 63 8.59 -5.94 -2.26
N ASP A 64 9.61 -6.74 -1.92
CA ASP A 64 10.88 -6.25 -1.33
C ASP A 64 11.83 -5.71 -2.43
N ASN A 65 11.28 -5.18 -3.50
CA ASN A 65 12.03 -4.61 -4.61
C ASN A 65 11.96 -3.09 -4.58
N PRO A 66 13.08 -2.38 -4.32
CA PRO A 66 13.11 -0.91 -4.29
C PRO A 66 12.59 -0.24 -5.58
N GLY A 67 12.68 -0.93 -6.73
CA GLY A 67 12.14 -0.44 -7.99
C GLY A 67 10.61 -0.28 -7.99
N TYR A 68 9.90 -1.00 -7.13
CA TYR A 68 8.44 -0.89 -7.03
C TYR A 68 7.98 0.33 -6.21
N MET A 69 8.85 0.90 -5.37
CA MET A 69 8.52 2.12 -4.61
C MET A 69 8.25 3.32 -5.50
N ALA A 70 9.00 3.47 -6.58
CA ALA A 70 8.89 4.62 -7.47
C ALA A 70 7.54 4.70 -8.19
N ASN A 71 6.85 3.57 -8.36
CA ASN A 71 5.62 3.44 -9.14
C ASN A 71 4.37 3.21 -8.27
N GLY A 72 4.47 3.33 -6.94
CA GLY A 72 3.35 3.10 -6.02
C GLY A 72 2.84 1.65 -5.96
N LEU A 73 3.57 0.71 -6.55
CA LEU A 73 3.14 -0.71 -6.66
C LEU A 73 3.06 -1.40 -5.31
N ILE A 74 3.94 -1.03 -4.39
CA ILE A 74 3.95 -1.58 -3.03
C ILE A 74 2.67 -1.19 -2.31
N ASP A 75 2.23 0.05 -2.46
CA ASP A 75 1.01 0.56 -1.85
C ASP A 75 -0.22 -0.21 -2.37
N TYR A 76 -0.32 -0.40 -3.68
CA TYR A 76 -1.38 -1.22 -4.28
C TYR A 76 -1.39 -2.66 -3.76
N TYR A 77 -0.22 -3.28 -3.59
CA TYR A 77 -0.13 -4.62 -3.04
C TYR A 77 -0.75 -4.70 -1.64
N PHE A 78 -0.41 -3.75 -0.77
CA PHE A 78 -0.94 -3.75 0.59
C PHE A 78 -2.40 -3.34 0.66
N SER A 79 -2.87 -2.43 -0.21
CA SER A 79 -4.31 -2.15 -0.37
C SER A 79 -5.08 -3.40 -0.79
N TRP A 80 -4.54 -4.19 -1.74
CA TRP A 80 -5.14 -5.49 -2.09
C TRP A 80 -5.18 -6.47 -0.91
N CYS A 81 -4.10 -6.59 -0.13
CA CYS A 81 -4.09 -7.42 1.07
C CYS A 81 -5.16 -7.01 2.08
N CYS A 82 -5.33 -5.71 2.31
CA CYS A 82 -6.35 -5.15 3.17
C CYS A 82 -7.76 -5.52 2.69
N GLN A 83 -8.06 -5.30 1.42
CA GLN A 83 -9.34 -5.62 0.82
C GLN A 83 -9.66 -7.10 0.88
N CYS A 84 -8.72 -7.97 0.51
CA CYS A 84 -8.92 -9.41 0.63
C CYS A 84 -9.25 -9.83 2.07
N ARG A 85 -8.64 -9.18 3.06
CA ARG A 85 -8.95 -9.43 4.47
C ARG A 85 -10.35 -8.98 4.83
N GLN A 86 -10.77 -7.80 4.37
CA GLN A 86 -12.13 -7.26 4.58
C GLN A 86 -13.20 -8.13 3.93
N GLU A 87 -13.02 -8.53 2.67
CA GLU A 87 -13.94 -9.40 1.94
C GLU A 87 -14.15 -10.76 2.64
N ASN A 88 -13.13 -11.26 3.33
CA ASN A 88 -13.20 -12.48 4.13
C ASN A 88 -13.69 -12.24 5.58
N GLY A 89 -14.27 -11.06 5.87
CA GLY A 89 -14.88 -10.74 7.17
C GLY A 89 -13.87 -10.39 8.27
N GLY A 90 -12.64 -10.09 7.93
CA GLY A 90 -11.60 -9.64 8.89
C GLY A 90 -11.83 -8.20 9.30
N LYS A 91 -12.22 -7.98 10.57
CA LYS A 91 -12.42 -6.66 11.16
C LYS A 91 -11.12 -5.94 11.55
N ASP A 92 -9.99 -6.62 11.43
CA ASP A 92 -8.65 -6.16 11.75
C ASP A 92 -7.80 -5.94 10.48
N ALA A 93 -8.44 -5.63 9.35
CA ALA A 93 -7.81 -5.63 8.04
C ALA A 93 -6.59 -4.70 7.95
N TRP A 94 -6.69 -3.50 8.51
CA TRP A 94 -5.60 -2.54 8.53
C TRP A 94 -4.44 -2.96 9.45
N GLN A 95 -4.75 -3.45 10.65
CA GLN A 95 -3.74 -3.97 11.58
C GLN A 95 -3.02 -5.21 11.01
N TYR A 96 -3.78 -6.09 10.36
CA TYR A 96 -3.25 -7.24 9.64
C TYR A 96 -2.29 -6.81 8.54
N THR A 97 -2.69 -5.83 7.72
CA THR A 97 -1.88 -5.30 6.62
C THR A 97 -0.57 -4.69 7.13
N LEU A 98 -0.62 -3.86 8.18
CA LEU A 98 0.58 -3.33 8.84
C LEU A 98 1.52 -4.46 9.32
N SER A 99 0.96 -5.55 9.83
CA SER A 99 1.76 -6.69 10.29
C SER A 99 2.44 -7.44 9.14
N LEU A 100 1.79 -7.51 7.96
CA LEU A 100 2.35 -8.14 6.77
C LEU A 100 3.59 -7.40 6.24
N VAL A 101 3.64 -6.07 6.34
CA VAL A 101 4.77 -5.26 5.85
C VAL A 101 6.09 -5.75 6.43
N ALA A 102 6.12 -6.01 7.75
CA ALA A 102 7.33 -6.50 8.43
C ALA A 102 7.82 -7.85 7.89
N GLY A 103 6.90 -8.72 7.48
CA GLY A 103 7.23 -10.05 6.94
C GLY A 103 7.58 -10.05 5.45
N LYS A 104 7.20 -9.00 4.72
CA LYS A 104 7.35 -8.92 3.26
C LYS A 104 8.48 -8.00 2.80
N ILE A 105 8.84 -6.99 3.60
CA ILE A 105 9.84 -5.98 3.25
C ILE A 105 10.98 -6.03 4.27
N ALA A 106 12.18 -6.39 3.83
CA ALA A 106 13.35 -6.46 4.69
C ALA A 106 14.00 -5.09 4.94
N ASP A 107 14.03 -4.24 3.91
CA ASP A 107 14.61 -2.90 3.98
C ASP A 107 13.80 -2.00 4.94
N LEU A 108 14.49 -1.45 5.95
CA LEU A 108 13.84 -0.65 7.00
C LEU A 108 13.32 0.70 6.50
N GLN A 109 14.01 1.33 5.55
CA GLN A 109 13.60 2.63 5.01
C GLN A 109 12.37 2.48 4.12
N ILE A 110 12.34 1.42 3.30
CA ILE A 110 11.19 1.08 2.48
C ILE A 110 10.01 0.75 3.38
N ARG A 111 10.23 -0.06 4.42
CA ARG A 111 9.19 -0.45 5.38
C ARG A 111 8.56 0.74 6.07
N GLU A 112 9.37 1.67 6.55
CA GLU A 112 8.93 2.89 7.22
C GLU A 112 8.01 3.73 6.30
N LYS A 113 8.42 3.91 5.04
CA LYS A 113 7.63 4.64 4.05
C LYS A 113 6.31 3.94 3.74
N VAL A 114 6.31 2.63 3.60
CA VAL A 114 5.09 1.84 3.36
C VAL A 114 4.14 1.94 4.55
N TYR A 115 4.64 1.88 5.78
CA TYR A 115 3.81 2.11 6.96
C TYR A 115 3.14 3.48 6.92
N MET A 116 3.89 4.54 6.62
CA MET A 116 3.33 5.88 6.53
C MET A 116 2.25 6.01 5.45
N ASN A 117 2.45 5.37 4.28
CA ASN A 117 1.45 5.39 3.22
C ASN A 117 0.16 4.68 3.64
N ILE A 118 0.25 3.48 4.22
CA ILE A 118 -0.90 2.72 4.72
C ILE A 118 -1.65 3.50 5.81
N LEU A 119 -0.92 4.09 6.76
CA LEU A 119 -1.50 4.88 7.85
C LEU A 119 -2.17 6.15 7.34
N THR A 120 -1.55 6.81 6.34
CA THR A 120 -2.13 7.99 5.69
C THR A 120 -3.42 7.65 4.96
N GLU A 121 -3.45 6.56 4.21
CA GLU A 121 -4.65 6.08 3.53
C GLU A 121 -5.77 5.76 4.53
N PHE A 122 -5.45 5.07 5.62
CA PHE A 122 -6.42 4.76 6.67
C PHE A 122 -7.04 6.03 7.27
N PHE A 123 -6.21 7.00 7.71
CA PHE A 123 -6.71 8.22 8.36
C PHE A 123 -7.30 9.26 7.38
N ALA A 124 -7.17 9.05 6.07
CA ALA A 124 -7.89 9.83 5.06
C ALA A 124 -9.30 9.27 4.78
N GLY A 125 -9.56 8.02 5.15
CA GLY A 125 -10.85 7.34 4.99
C GLY A 125 -11.80 7.53 6.18
N GLU A 126 -12.91 6.80 6.14
CA GLU A 126 -13.87 6.72 7.24
C GLU A 126 -13.51 5.55 8.16
N ASP A 127 -13.50 5.79 9.47
CA ASP A 127 -13.34 4.74 10.50
C ASP A 127 -14.69 4.01 10.72
N ALA A 128 -15.11 3.24 9.72
CA ALA A 128 -16.40 2.57 9.74
C ALA A 128 -16.48 1.48 10.83
N ASP A 129 -15.34 0.89 11.20
CA ASP A 129 -15.25 -0.27 12.10
C ASP A 129 -14.69 0.07 13.49
N GLY A 130 -14.33 1.33 13.76
CA GLY A 130 -13.80 1.76 15.05
C GLY A 130 -12.35 1.31 15.32
N GLU A 131 -11.57 1.02 14.27
CA GLU A 131 -10.17 0.56 14.39
C GLU A 131 -9.16 1.69 14.66
N ALA A 132 -9.56 2.97 14.56
CA ALA A 132 -8.61 4.10 14.50
C ALA A 132 -7.60 4.15 15.64
N GLU A 133 -8.01 3.88 16.88
CA GLU A 133 -7.10 3.89 18.02
C GLU A 133 -6.12 2.70 17.98
N ALA A 134 -6.59 1.54 17.59
CA ALA A 134 -5.76 0.35 17.47
C ALA A 134 -4.75 0.49 16.32
N VAL A 135 -5.16 1.03 15.17
CA VAL A 135 -4.28 1.32 14.03
C VAL A 135 -3.24 2.38 14.39
N PHE A 136 -3.66 3.47 15.08
CA PHE A 136 -2.73 4.49 15.56
C PHE A 136 -1.68 3.92 16.51
N THR A 137 -2.11 3.17 17.52
CA THR A 137 -1.20 2.54 18.49
C THR A 137 -0.23 1.60 17.79
N ARG A 138 -0.74 0.77 16.89
CA ARG A 138 0.10 -0.13 16.11
C ARG A 138 1.09 0.61 15.21
N GLY A 139 0.65 1.69 14.56
CA GLY A 139 1.52 2.56 13.75
C GLY A 139 2.64 3.16 14.58
N MET A 140 2.34 3.68 15.77
CA MET A 140 3.35 4.24 16.69
C MET A 140 4.40 3.22 17.11
N ASP A 141 4.02 1.95 17.32
CA ASP A 141 4.93 0.87 17.67
C ASP A 141 5.85 0.44 16.51
N LEU A 142 5.37 0.58 15.28
CA LEU A 142 6.07 0.14 14.07
C LEU A 142 7.02 1.20 13.54
N LEU A 143 6.66 2.48 13.63
CA LEU A 143 7.47 3.60 13.16
C LEU A 143 8.65 3.86 14.12
N ARG A 144 9.84 4.00 13.56
CA ARG A 144 11.08 4.25 14.31
C ARG A 144 11.60 5.67 14.14
N GLU A 145 11.34 6.27 12.98
CA GLU A 145 11.75 7.62 12.69
C GLU A 145 10.88 8.61 13.46
N ALA A 146 11.50 9.48 14.27
CA ALA A 146 10.78 10.46 15.09
C ALA A 146 9.90 11.41 14.27
N GLU A 147 10.35 11.77 13.06
CA GLU A 147 9.61 12.61 12.12
C GLU A 147 8.30 11.93 11.68
N ASN A 148 8.36 10.63 11.34
CA ASN A 148 7.19 9.85 10.94
C ASN A 148 6.22 9.65 12.11
N GLN A 149 6.73 9.43 13.31
CA GLN A 149 5.88 9.35 14.50
C GLN A 149 5.16 10.67 14.78
N GLU A 150 5.83 11.80 14.62
CA GLU A 150 5.20 13.12 14.79
C GLU A 150 4.17 13.41 13.70
N ALA A 151 4.47 13.07 12.45
CA ALA A 151 3.53 13.17 11.35
C ALA A 151 2.27 12.34 11.61
N LEU A 152 2.42 11.10 12.10
CA LEU A 152 1.30 10.23 12.47
C LEU A 152 0.45 10.83 13.61
N ARG A 153 1.09 11.37 14.67
CA ARG A 153 0.36 12.04 15.76
C ARG A 153 -0.47 13.21 15.26
N LYS A 154 0.11 14.03 14.38
CA LYS A 154 -0.59 15.18 13.78
C LYS A 154 -1.78 14.71 12.94
N GLN A 155 -1.58 13.72 12.11
CA GLN A 155 -2.62 13.15 11.24
C GLN A 155 -3.78 12.54 12.07
N TYR A 156 -3.47 11.75 13.08
CA TYR A 156 -4.46 11.21 13.99
C TYR A 156 -5.20 12.29 14.76
N GLY A 157 -4.50 13.36 15.17
CA GLY A 157 -5.12 14.53 15.81
C GLY A 157 -6.13 15.24 14.89
N ILE A 158 -5.82 15.38 13.60
CA ILE A 158 -6.75 15.93 12.59
C ILE A 158 -7.94 14.98 12.40
N PHE A 159 -7.69 13.69 12.21
CA PHE A 159 -8.73 12.67 12.06
C PHE A 159 -9.73 12.71 13.22
N LYS A 160 -9.26 12.79 14.47
CA LYS A 160 -10.14 12.87 15.66
C LYS A 160 -11.03 14.11 15.67
N LYS A 161 -10.55 15.22 15.13
CA LYS A 161 -11.32 16.49 15.05
C LYS A 161 -12.36 16.48 13.93
N LEU A 162 -12.15 15.70 12.89
CA LEU A 162 -13.01 15.68 11.70
C LEU A 162 -14.07 14.56 11.74
N ARG A 163 -13.96 13.62 12.68
CA ARG A 163 -14.92 12.51 12.75
C ARG A 163 -16.31 12.96 13.23
N PRO A 164 -17.39 12.29 12.79
CA PRO A 164 -18.75 12.57 13.23
C PRO A 164 -18.87 12.54 14.76
N GLY A 165 -19.46 13.57 15.34
CA GLY A 165 -19.61 13.70 16.78
C GLY A 165 -18.44 14.32 17.53
N ALA A 166 -17.38 14.74 16.84
CA ALA A 166 -16.36 15.61 17.43
C ALA A 166 -16.92 17.02 17.67
N ASP A 167 -16.39 17.71 18.69
CA ASP A 167 -16.73 19.11 18.92
C ASP A 167 -16.39 19.94 17.68
N ALA A 168 -17.29 20.86 17.32
CA ALA A 168 -17.08 21.74 16.19
C ALA A 168 -15.76 22.54 16.37
N VAL A 169 -14.88 22.49 15.36
CA VAL A 169 -13.69 23.31 15.37
C VAL A 169 -14.12 24.75 15.08
N GLU A 170 -13.93 25.67 16.04
CA GLU A 170 -14.06 27.09 15.77
C GLU A 170 -13.03 27.48 14.71
N CYS A 171 -13.50 27.77 13.51
CA CYS A 171 -12.68 28.40 12.48
C CYS A 171 -12.74 29.92 12.72
N GLU A 172 -11.73 30.51 13.31
CA GLU A 172 -11.50 31.94 13.21
C GLU A 172 -11.15 32.24 11.74
N LEU A 173 -12.08 32.83 11.02
CA LEU A 173 -11.79 33.47 9.73
C LEU A 173 -11.10 34.78 10.06
N GLU A 174 -9.80 34.86 9.81
CA GLU A 174 -9.11 36.16 9.76
C GLU A 174 -9.64 36.94 8.56
N ASP A 175 -10.22 38.12 8.83
CA ASP A 175 -10.68 39.09 7.83
C ASP A 175 -9.48 39.75 7.09
#